data_c58065afebbbb88c9f7f2fb82a8a4325
#
_entry.id   c58065afebbbb88c9f7f2fb82a8a4325
#
_cell.length_a   1.000
_cell.length_b   1.000
_cell.length_c   1.000
_cell.angle_alpha   90.00
_cell.angle_beta   90.00
_cell.angle_gamma   90.00
#
_symmetry.space_group_name_H-M   'P 1'
#
loop_
_entity.id
_entity.type
_entity.pdbx_description
1 polymer ?
#
loop_
_entity_poly.entity_id
_entity_poly.type
_entity_poly.pdbx_seq_one_letter_code
_entity_poly.pdbx_strand_id
1 'polypeptide(L)'
;MRETYDPAEVESVQQAHWRAKDIYRAVEHALDANGNEKPKFYVCPMLPYPSGKLHMGHVRNYTLNDVLYRYLRMRGMNVMTPMGWDSFGLPAENAAIAKKVAPAKWTYDNIADMKAQMEPLGLAFDWSREVTTCKPDYYRWNQWMFLKMLEKGVAYRKTQTVNWDPVDHTVLANEQVIEGRGWRSGAIVEKREIPGYYLGITHYAEELLKDLDQLQGWPEQVRRMQ
;
A
#
# COMPACT_ATOMS: atom_id res chain seq x y z
N MET A 1 -23.48 35.90 3.85
CA MET A 1 -23.38 34.42 3.93
C MET A 1 -24.71 33.89 3.43
N ARG A 2 -24.69 32.82 2.61
CA ARG A 2 -25.95 32.11 2.27
C ARG A 2 -26.44 31.39 3.52
N GLU A 3 -27.75 31.32 3.71
CA GLU A 3 -28.35 30.63 4.85
C GLU A 3 -28.24 29.10 4.76
N THR A 4 -28.04 28.58 3.55
CA THR A 4 -27.93 27.14 3.30
C THR A 4 -26.60 26.78 2.61
N TYR A 5 -25.98 25.69 3.05
CA TYR A 5 -24.81 25.11 2.44
C TYR A 5 -25.20 24.32 1.17
N ASP A 6 -24.62 24.68 0.04
CA ASP A 6 -24.74 23.93 -1.23
C ASP A 6 -23.43 23.20 -1.50
N PRO A 7 -23.35 21.86 -1.28
CA PRO A 7 -22.13 21.10 -1.47
C PRO A 7 -21.59 21.19 -2.91
N ALA A 8 -22.47 21.10 -3.91
CA ALA A 8 -22.07 21.02 -5.31
C ALA A 8 -21.34 22.30 -5.76
N GLU A 9 -21.80 23.46 -5.29
CA GLU A 9 -21.15 24.74 -5.61
C GLU A 9 -19.89 24.96 -4.76
N VAL A 10 -19.98 24.77 -3.44
CA VAL A 10 -18.89 25.09 -2.52
C VAL A 10 -17.69 24.14 -2.71
N GLU A 11 -17.96 22.83 -2.80
CA GLU A 11 -16.89 21.83 -2.87
C GLU A 11 -16.08 21.95 -4.15
N SER A 12 -16.74 22.12 -5.30
CA SER A 12 -16.05 22.27 -6.59
C SER A 12 -15.13 23.48 -6.63
N VAL A 13 -15.60 24.62 -6.12
CA VAL A 13 -14.80 25.86 -6.04
C VAL A 13 -13.63 25.71 -5.09
N GLN A 14 -13.84 25.12 -3.91
CA GLN A 14 -12.77 24.95 -2.93
C GLN A 14 -11.73 23.94 -3.38
N GLN A 15 -12.12 22.83 -3.99
CA GLN A 15 -11.19 21.84 -4.53
C GLN A 15 -10.34 22.43 -5.68
N ALA A 16 -10.95 23.24 -6.54
CA ALA A 16 -10.20 23.95 -7.57
C ALA A 16 -9.18 24.93 -6.96
N HIS A 17 -9.56 25.66 -5.93
CA HIS A 17 -8.66 26.55 -5.20
C HIS A 17 -7.50 25.79 -4.53
N TRP A 18 -7.80 24.66 -3.87
CA TRP A 18 -6.79 23.82 -3.22
C TRP A 18 -5.76 23.26 -4.20
N ARG A 19 -6.23 22.81 -5.36
CA ARG A 19 -5.35 22.36 -6.45
C ARG A 19 -4.47 23.50 -6.98
N ALA A 20 -5.07 24.65 -7.29
CA ALA A 20 -4.33 25.81 -7.82
C ALA A 20 -3.25 26.33 -6.87
N LYS A 21 -3.45 26.20 -5.56
CA LYS A 21 -2.51 26.64 -4.52
C LYS A 21 -1.61 25.52 -4.00
N ASP A 22 -1.80 24.30 -4.47
CA ASP A 22 -1.06 23.10 -4.01
C ASP A 22 -0.99 22.99 -2.48
N ILE A 23 -2.14 23.24 -1.82
CA ILE A 23 -2.19 23.49 -0.38
C ILE A 23 -1.83 22.27 0.46
N TYR A 24 -1.91 21.06 -0.11
CA TYR A 24 -1.63 19.81 0.61
C TYR A 24 -0.19 19.32 0.44
N ARG A 25 0.62 20.03 -0.34
CA ARG A 25 2.02 19.71 -0.51
C ARG A 25 2.80 19.89 0.80
N ALA A 26 3.51 18.86 1.21
CA ALA A 26 4.46 18.94 2.31
C ALA A 26 5.78 19.57 1.82
N VAL A 27 6.25 20.55 2.55
CA VAL A 27 7.49 21.27 2.22
C VAL A 27 8.59 20.81 3.18
N GLU A 28 9.73 20.38 2.62
CA GLU A 28 10.88 20.03 3.43
C GLU A 28 11.37 21.27 4.20
N HIS A 29 11.73 21.08 5.47
CA HIS A 29 12.20 22.17 6.33
C HIS A 29 11.23 23.38 6.41
N ALA A 30 9.90 23.13 6.39
CA ALA A 30 8.92 24.21 6.52
C ALA A 30 9.10 24.97 7.82
N LEU A 31 9.16 26.32 7.74
CA LEU A 31 9.35 27.19 8.88
C LEU A 31 8.02 27.79 9.37
N ASP A 32 7.94 28.08 10.67
CA ASP A 32 6.89 28.89 11.25
C ASP A 32 7.13 30.41 11.06
N ALA A 33 6.22 31.24 11.56
CA ALA A 33 6.35 32.69 11.44
C ALA A 33 7.57 33.28 12.18
N ASN A 34 8.17 32.55 13.11
CA ASN A 34 9.35 32.94 13.86
C ASN A 34 10.66 32.41 13.27
N GLY A 35 10.59 31.68 12.13
CA GLY A 35 11.74 31.09 11.48
C GLY A 35 12.19 29.75 12.06
N ASN A 36 11.42 29.13 12.95
CA ASN A 36 11.71 27.80 13.49
C ASN A 36 11.13 26.71 12.61
N GLU A 37 11.78 25.56 12.50
CA GLU A 37 11.19 24.39 11.83
C GLU A 37 9.88 23.98 12.49
N LYS A 38 8.84 23.80 11.67
CA LYS A 38 7.57 23.26 12.16
C LYS A 38 7.73 21.82 12.60
N PRO A 39 7.09 21.40 13.69
CA PRO A 39 7.01 19.99 14.07
C PRO A 39 6.47 19.15 12.90
N LYS A 40 7.14 18.04 12.60
CA LYS A 40 6.78 17.16 11.47
C LYS A 40 5.83 16.07 11.95
N PHE A 41 4.87 15.74 11.10
CA PHE A 41 4.00 14.57 11.30
C PHE A 41 3.75 13.85 9.99
N TYR A 42 3.81 12.53 10.04
CA TYR A 42 3.58 11.66 8.88
C TYR A 42 2.27 10.88 9.08
N VAL A 43 1.28 11.17 8.25
CA VAL A 43 0.02 10.43 8.17
C VAL A 43 0.14 9.45 7.02
N CYS A 44 0.23 8.16 7.32
CA CYS A 44 0.40 7.10 6.33
C CYS A 44 -0.90 6.34 6.12
N PRO A 45 -1.70 6.68 5.09
CA PRO A 45 -2.86 5.90 4.74
C PRO A 45 -2.46 4.55 4.14
N MET A 46 -3.34 3.57 4.22
CA MET A 46 -3.15 2.31 3.54
C MET A 46 -3.26 2.51 2.02
N LEU A 47 -2.24 2.05 1.28
CA LEU A 47 -2.27 2.10 -0.18
C LEU A 47 -3.26 1.05 -0.72
N PRO A 48 -4.24 1.42 -1.57
CA PRO A 48 -5.20 0.46 -2.08
C PRO A 48 -4.61 -0.40 -3.20
N TYR A 49 -5.17 -1.60 -3.37
CA TYR A 49 -4.93 -2.41 -4.56
C TYR A 49 -5.73 -1.86 -5.73
N PRO A 50 -5.11 -1.56 -6.89
CA PRO A 50 -5.82 -1.09 -8.07
C PRO A 50 -6.41 -2.26 -8.87
N SER A 51 -7.27 -3.05 -8.23
CA SER A 51 -7.90 -4.24 -8.82
C SER A 51 -9.41 -4.10 -9.02
N GLY A 52 -9.96 -2.91 -8.79
CA GLY A 52 -11.39 -2.63 -8.91
C GLY A 52 -11.74 -1.20 -8.55
N LYS A 53 -12.93 -1.01 -8.00
CA LYS A 53 -13.43 0.31 -7.58
C LYS A 53 -13.20 0.54 -6.09
N LEU A 54 -13.18 1.81 -5.69
CA LEU A 54 -13.24 2.18 -4.28
C LEU A 54 -14.53 1.67 -3.63
N HIS A 55 -14.46 1.36 -2.35
CA HIS A 55 -15.61 0.98 -1.52
C HIS A 55 -15.59 1.74 -0.20
N MET A 56 -16.67 1.64 0.58
CA MET A 56 -16.82 2.39 1.83
C MET A 56 -15.69 2.17 2.85
N GLY A 57 -15.01 1.01 2.82
CA GLY A 57 -13.83 0.78 3.65
C GLY A 57 -12.68 1.73 3.33
N HIS A 58 -12.44 2.02 2.05
CA HIS A 58 -11.49 3.04 1.62
C HIS A 58 -11.90 4.43 2.08
N VAL A 59 -13.17 4.81 1.87
CA VAL A 59 -13.68 6.11 2.31
C VAL A 59 -13.48 6.30 3.81
N ARG A 60 -13.84 5.29 4.63
CA ARG A 60 -13.65 5.33 6.08
C ARG A 60 -12.17 5.52 6.46
N ASN A 61 -11.27 4.73 5.88
CA ASN A 61 -9.84 4.81 6.19
C ASN A 61 -9.28 6.18 5.84
N TYR A 62 -9.55 6.67 4.63
CA TYR A 62 -8.98 7.94 4.16
C TYR A 62 -9.59 9.14 4.85
N THR A 63 -10.88 9.12 5.20
CA THR A 63 -11.51 10.19 5.96
C THR A 63 -10.91 10.32 7.36
N LEU A 64 -10.63 9.21 8.05
CA LEU A 64 -9.96 9.25 9.37
C LEU A 64 -8.57 9.89 9.26
N ASN A 65 -7.80 9.51 8.26
CA ASN A 65 -6.48 10.09 8.00
C ASN A 65 -6.59 11.59 7.63
N ASP A 66 -7.59 11.97 6.83
CA ASP A 66 -7.83 13.34 6.42
C ASP A 66 -8.18 14.26 7.60
N VAL A 67 -9.04 13.79 8.51
CA VAL A 67 -9.36 14.52 9.74
C VAL A 67 -8.09 14.75 10.57
N LEU A 68 -7.28 13.74 10.77
CA LEU A 68 -6.02 13.85 11.50
C LEU A 68 -5.07 14.84 10.83
N TYR A 69 -4.90 14.74 9.50
CA TYR A 69 -4.09 15.66 8.72
C TYR A 69 -4.51 17.12 8.93
N ARG A 70 -5.81 17.41 8.72
CA ARG A 70 -6.35 18.78 8.82
C ARG A 70 -6.20 19.33 10.23
N TYR A 71 -6.52 18.54 11.25
CA TYR A 71 -6.37 18.92 12.65
C TYR A 71 -4.92 19.30 12.99
N LEU A 72 -3.97 18.42 12.68
CA LEU A 72 -2.56 18.67 12.99
C LEU A 72 -1.99 19.87 12.22
N ARG A 73 -2.42 20.05 10.96
CA ARG A 73 -2.04 21.21 10.17
C ARG A 73 -2.58 22.52 10.77
N MET A 74 -3.83 22.54 11.23
CA MET A 74 -4.40 23.69 11.92
C MET A 74 -3.67 23.97 13.25
N ARG A 75 -3.05 22.95 13.86
CA ARG A 75 -2.18 23.09 15.02
C ARG A 75 -0.77 23.59 14.68
N GLY A 76 -0.50 23.94 13.43
CA GLY A 76 0.78 24.49 12.97
C GLY A 76 1.85 23.49 12.58
N MET A 77 1.53 22.20 12.56
CA MET A 77 2.49 21.16 12.15
C MET A 77 2.70 21.12 10.62
N ASN A 78 3.86 20.67 10.22
CA ASN A 78 4.14 20.28 8.84
C ASN A 78 3.76 18.81 8.66
N VAL A 79 2.60 18.61 8.05
CA VAL A 79 2.01 17.26 7.92
C VAL A 79 2.18 16.75 6.49
N MET A 80 2.69 15.54 6.34
CA MET A 80 2.79 14.83 5.07
C MET A 80 1.81 13.66 5.03
N THR A 81 1.00 13.59 3.97
CA THR A 81 0.11 12.47 3.69
C THR A 81 0.30 12.04 2.24
N PRO A 82 1.24 11.13 1.96
CA PRO A 82 1.41 10.59 0.61
C PRO A 82 0.25 9.67 0.27
N MET A 83 0.05 9.45 -1.03
CA MET A 83 -0.88 8.45 -1.55
C MET A 83 -0.16 7.58 -2.58
N GLY A 84 -0.70 6.40 -2.83
CA GLY A 84 -0.11 5.49 -3.80
C GLY A 84 -0.95 4.25 -4.01
N TRP A 85 -0.35 3.30 -4.74
CA TRP A 85 -1.02 2.12 -5.24
C TRP A 85 -0.17 0.89 -4.93
N ASP A 86 -0.73 -0.05 -4.15
CA ASP A 86 -0.16 -1.38 -3.99
C ASP A 86 -0.53 -2.21 -5.22
N SER A 87 0.34 -2.17 -6.22
CA SER A 87 -0.01 -2.49 -7.61
C SER A 87 0.65 -3.75 -8.15
N PHE A 88 1.26 -4.55 -7.30
CA PHE A 88 1.71 -5.91 -7.60
C PHE A 88 0.76 -6.96 -7.04
N GLY A 89 0.84 -8.17 -7.59
CA GLY A 89 0.30 -9.38 -6.99
C GLY A 89 -0.90 -9.98 -7.72
N LEU A 90 -1.30 -11.15 -7.25
CA LEU A 90 -2.34 -11.99 -7.82
C LEU A 90 -3.71 -11.31 -8.04
N PRO A 91 -4.20 -10.38 -7.20
CA PRO A 91 -5.49 -9.74 -7.45
C PRO A 91 -5.54 -9.01 -8.80
N ALA A 92 -4.49 -8.25 -9.13
CA ALA A 92 -4.41 -7.54 -10.41
C ALA A 92 -4.23 -8.51 -11.59
N GLU A 93 -3.39 -9.54 -11.43
CA GLU A 93 -3.16 -10.57 -12.45
C GLU A 93 -4.43 -11.38 -12.75
N ASN A 94 -5.14 -11.84 -11.71
CA ASN A 94 -6.38 -12.60 -11.85
C ASN A 94 -7.47 -11.77 -12.54
N ALA A 95 -7.61 -10.50 -12.17
CA ALA A 95 -8.55 -9.60 -12.81
C ALA A 95 -8.21 -9.38 -14.29
N ALA A 96 -6.92 -9.21 -14.61
CA ALA A 96 -6.45 -9.04 -15.98
C ALA A 96 -6.70 -10.30 -16.82
N ILE A 97 -6.44 -11.50 -16.28
CA ILE A 97 -6.73 -12.78 -16.94
C ILE A 97 -8.24 -12.90 -17.22
N ALA A 98 -9.09 -12.65 -16.20
CA ALA A 98 -10.54 -12.73 -16.36
C ALA A 98 -11.08 -11.74 -17.39
N LYS A 99 -10.45 -10.59 -17.56
CA LYS A 99 -10.80 -9.56 -18.54
C LYS A 99 -10.09 -9.73 -19.90
N LYS A 100 -9.17 -10.67 -20.00
CA LYS A 100 -8.35 -10.91 -21.21
C LYS A 100 -7.56 -9.67 -21.67
N VAL A 101 -7.00 -8.94 -20.74
CA VAL A 101 -6.17 -7.75 -20.96
C VAL A 101 -4.80 -7.92 -20.34
N ALA A 102 -3.80 -7.15 -20.79
CA ALA A 102 -2.49 -7.17 -20.18
C ALA A 102 -2.55 -6.63 -18.73
N PRO A 103 -1.89 -7.28 -17.74
CA PRO A 103 -1.90 -6.85 -16.33
C PRO A 103 -1.51 -5.39 -16.14
N ALA A 104 -0.47 -4.92 -16.84
CA ALA A 104 -0.04 -3.52 -16.75
C ALA A 104 -1.15 -2.55 -17.17
N LYS A 105 -1.80 -2.82 -18.33
CA LYS A 105 -2.90 -1.97 -18.80
C LYS A 105 -4.04 -1.95 -17.78
N TRP A 106 -4.47 -3.12 -17.32
CA TRP A 106 -5.52 -3.23 -16.31
C TRP A 106 -5.20 -2.44 -15.05
N THR A 107 -3.97 -2.58 -14.55
CA THR A 107 -3.51 -1.91 -13.33
C THR A 107 -3.52 -0.39 -13.48
N TYR A 108 -2.94 0.14 -14.56
CA TYR A 108 -2.89 1.59 -14.78
C TYR A 108 -4.26 2.20 -15.07
N ASP A 109 -5.13 1.51 -15.78
CA ASP A 109 -6.51 1.97 -16.00
C ASP A 109 -7.26 2.06 -14.66
N ASN A 110 -7.13 1.05 -13.78
CA ASN A 110 -7.76 1.10 -12.45
C ASN A 110 -7.17 2.19 -11.55
N ILE A 111 -5.86 2.44 -11.61
CA ILE A 111 -5.24 3.55 -10.88
C ILE A 111 -5.88 4.88 -11.30
N ALA A 112 -6.02 5.11 -12.60
CA ALA A 112 -6.64 6.32 -13.11
C ALA A 112 -8.10 6.46 -12.66
N ASP A 113 -8.88 5.38 -12.75
CA ASP A 113 -10.29 5.34 -12.33
C ASP A 113 -10.45 5.58 -10.83
N MET A 114 -9.64 4.91 -10.00
CA MET A 114 -9.70 5.08 -8.54
C MET A 114 -9.27 6.49 -8.12
N LYS A 115 -8.26 7.05 -8.77
CA LYS A 115 -7.83 8.44 -8.53
C LYS A 115 -8.95 9.43 -8.85
N ALA A 116 -9.63 9.24 -9.99
CA ALA A 116 -10.78 10.05 -10.36
C ALA A 116 -11.95 9.92 -9.37
N GLN A 117 -12.12 8.77 -8.71
CA GLN A 117 -13.09 8.58 -7.64
C GLN A 117 -12.68 9.24 -6.31
N MET A 118 -11.37 9.35 -6.03
CA MET A 118 -10.85 10.00 -4.82
C MET A 118 -10.89 11.53 -4.89
N GLU A 119 -10.67 12.10 -6.07
CA GLU A 119 -10.61 13.55 -6.24
C GLU A 119 -11.85 14.29 -5.73
N PRO A 120 -13.09 13.87 -6.06
CA PRO A 120 -14.30 14.52 -5.56
C PRO A 120 -14.48 14.44 -4.04
N LEU A 121 -13.83 13.50 -3.36
CA LEU A 121 -13.86 13.41 -1.89
C LEU A 121 -13.07 14.54 -1.22
N GLY A 122 -12.26 15.28 -1.97
CA GLY A 122 -11.50 16.43 -1.48
C GLY A 122 -10.46 16.08 -0.41
N LEU A 123 -9.95 14.84 -0.40
CA LEU A 123 -8.99 14.36 0.59
C LEU A 123 -7.63 15.07 0.46
N ALA A 124 -7.00 15.31 1.59
CA ALA A 124 -5.76 16.09 1.69
C ALA A 124 -4.50 15.26 1.39
N PHE A 125 -4.45 14.65 0.21
CA PHE A 125 -3.27 13.92 -0.24
C PHE A 125 -2.24 14.83 -0.90
N ASP A 126 -0.97 14.60 -0.59
CA ASP A 126 0.15 15.17 -1.34
C ASP A 126 0.44 14.32 -2.59
N TRP A 127 -0.25 14.63 -3.68
CA TRP A 127 -0.10 13.92 -4.94
C TRP A 127 1.29 14.09 -5.59
N SER A 128 2.10 15.06 -5.14
CA SER A 128 3.49 15.18 -5.59
C SER A 128 4.37 14.02 -5.09
N ARG A 129 3.89 13.30 -4.08
CA ARG A 129 4.54 12.14 -3.47
C ARG A 129 3.78 10.84 -3.75
N GLU A 130 3.06 10.80 -4.88
CA GLU A 130 2.36 9.60 -5.33
C GLU A 130 3.35 8.48 -5.66
N VAL A 131 3.11 7.29 -5.12
CA VAL A 131 3.92 6.11 -5.38
C VAL A 131 3.09 5.00 -6.05
N THR A 132 3.73 4.23 -6.94
CA THR A 132 3.12 3.08 -7.61
C THR A 132 4.10 1.92 -7.51
N THR A 133 3.77 0.91 -6.69
CA THR A 133 4.74 -0.12 -6.31
C THR A 133 5.22 -0.98 -7.49
N CYS A 134 4.44 -1.09 -8.57
CA CYS A 134 4.84 -1.82 -9.78
C CYS A 134 5.73 -1.00 -10.74
N LYS A 135 6.03 0.26 -10.45
CA LYS A 135 6.95 1.04 -11.28
C LYS A 135 8.41 0.76 -10.94
N PRO A 136 9.32 0.78 -11.92
CA PRO A 136 10.76 0.51 -11.70
C PRO A 136 11.42 1.44 -10.71
N ASP A 137 11.04 2.70 -10.64
CA ASP A 137 11.54 3.69 -9.71
C ASP A 137 11.22 3.34 -8.24
N TYR A 138 10.15 2.55 -8.02
CA TYR A 138 9.80 2.02 -6.71
C TYR A 138 10.45 0.64 -6.48
N TYR A 139 10.17 -0.36 -7.31
CA TYR A 139 10.58 -1.74 -7.00
C TYR A 139 12.07 -2.00 -7.08
N ARG A 140 12.86 -1.14 -7.74
CA ARG A 140 14.33 -1.22 -7.70
C ARG A 140 14.89 -1.22 -6.28
N TRP A 141 14.21 -0.57 -5.33
CA TRP A 141 14.61 -0.56 -3.94
C TRP A 141 14.33 -1.88 -3.24
N ASN A 142 13.24 -2.58 -3.60
CA ASN A 142 12.98 -3.93 -3.14
C ASN A 142 14.07 -4.89 -3.64
N GLN A 143 14.47 -4.74 -4.91
CA GLN A 143 15.57 -5.52 -5.49
C GLN A 143 16.90 -5.25 -4.78
N TRP A 144 17.21 -3.98 -4.50
CA TRP A 144 18.39 -3.58 -3.76
C TRP A 144 18.38 -4.17 -2.34
N MET A 145 17.27 -4.08 -1.62
CA MET A 145 17.13 -4.68 -0.28
C MET A 145 17.32 -6.19 -0.33
N PHE A 146 16.73 -6.87 -1.31
CA PHE A 146 16.91 -8.32 -1.49
C PHE A 146 18.38 -8.69 -1.69
N LEU A 147 19.12 -7.95 -2.50
CA LEU A 147 20.56 -8.17 -2.69
C LEU A 147 21.33 -8.00 -1.39
N LYS A 148 20.97 -7.00 -0.57
CA LYS A 148 21.60 -6.82 0.75
C LYS A 148 21.26 -7.95 1.73
N MET A 149 20.06 -8.49 1.68
CA MET A 149 19.71 -9.68 2.47
C MET A 149 20.49 -10.93 2.00
N LEU A 150 20.68 -11.07 0.69
CA LEU A 150 21.47 -12.17 0.11
C LEU A 150 22.96 -12.06 0.51
N GLU A 151 23.57 -10.87 0.44
CA GLU A 151 24.94 -10.62 0.90
C GLU A 151 25.11 -10.97 2.37
N LYS A 152 24.10 -10.74 3.21
CA LYS A 152 24.13 -11.04 4.65
C LYS A 152 23.72 -12.47 5.00
N GLY A 153 23.38 -13.29 4.03
CA GLY A 153 22.91 -14.67 4.26
C GLY A 153 21.51 -14.78 4.86
N VAL A 154 20.78 -13.66 5.01
CA VAL A 154 19.37 -13.65 5.44
C VAL A 154 18.48 -14.24 4.34
N ALA A 155 18.73 -13.86 3.09
CA ALA A 155 18.19 -14.54 1.94
C ALA A 155 19.18 -15.59 1.42
N TYR A 156 18.69 -16.75 1.04
CA TYR A 156 19.53 -17.83 0.50
C TYR A 156 18.78 -18.64 -0.54
N ARG A 157 19.51 -19.34 -1.39
CA ARG A 157 18.95 -20.21 -2.44
C ARG A 157 18.93 -21.66 -1.97
N LYS A 158 17.81 -22.33 -2.15
CA LYS A 158 17.64 -23.75 -1.79
C LYS A 158 16.67 -24.41 -2.77
N THR A 159 16.92 -25.67 -3.10
CA THR A 159 15.94 -26.52 -3.78
C THR A 159 14.99 -27.10 -2.74
N GLN A 160 13.71 -27.00 -3.01
CA GLN A 160 12.67 -27.52 -2.11
C GLN A 160 11.49 -28.08 -2.93
N THR A 161 10.84 -29.08 -2.35
CA THR A 161 9.59 -29.62 -2.90
C THR A 161 8.46 -28.62 -2.69
N VAL A 162 7.82 -28.23 -3.78
CA VAL A 162 6.72 -27.27 -3.80
C VAL A 162 5.46 -27.88 -4.39
N ASN A 163 4.31 -27.25 -4.16
CA ASN A 163 3.08 -27.57 -4.86
C ASN A 163 3.10 -26.87 -6.22
N TRP A 164 3.06 -27.65 -7.29
CA TRP A 164 3.08 -27.13 -8.66
C TRP A 164 1.73 -27.32 -9.33
N ASP A 165 1.20 -26.25 -9.91
CA ASP A 165 0.02 -26.30 -10.75
C ASP A 165 0.45 -26.45 -12.22
N PRO A 166 0.14 -27.59 -12.87
CA PRO A 166 0.59 -27.85 -14.23
C PRO A 166 -0.19 -27.08 -15.31
N VAL A 167 -1.35 -26.52 -14.97
CA VAL A 167 -2.18 -25.73 -15.89
C VAL A 167 -1.83 -24.25 -15.80
N ASP A 168 -1.70 -23.73 -14.59
CA ASP A 168 -1.31 -22.33 -14.37
C ASP A 168 0.20 -22.11 -14.44
N HIS A 169 1.00 -23.18 -14.53
CA HIS A 169 2.47 -23.14 -14.54
C HIS A 169 3.06 -22.31 -13.39
N THR A 170 2.52 -22.49 -12.18
CA THR A 170 2.92 -21.72 -11.00
C THR A 170 3.07 -22.58 -9.75
N VAL A 171 3.85 -22.06 -8.79
CA VAL A 171 3.96 -22.63 -7.45
C VAL A 171 2.78 -22.13 -6.62
N LEU A 172 2.16 -23.05 -5.87
CA LEU A 172 1.06 -22.76 -4.98
C LEU A 172 1.49 -22.85 -3.51
N ALA A 173 1.07 -21.89 -2.70
CA ALA A 173 1.13 -22.00 -1.25
C ALA A 173 0.17 -23.12 -0.76
N ASN A 174 0.37 -23.62 0.45
CA ASN A 174 -0.47 -24.70 0.97
C ASN A 174 -1.95 -24.31 1.04
N GLU A 175 -2.24 -23.04 1.36
CA GLU A 175 -3.60 -22.49 1.45
C GLU A 175 -4.29 -22.38 0.07
N GLN A 176 -3.51 -22.44 -0.99
CA GLN A 176 -3.99 -22.42 -2.37
C GLN A 176 -4.25 -23.83 -2.95
N VAL A 177 -4.02 -24.86 -2.14
CA VAL A 177 -4.31 -26.26 -2.51
C VAL A 177 -5.55 -26.73 -1.75
N ILE A 178 -6.65 -26.90 -2.48
CA ILE A 178 -7.94 -27.33 -1.92
C ILE A 178 -8.20 -28.76 -2.42
N GLU A 179 -8.30 -29.70 -1.50
CA GLU A 179 -8.54 -31.14 -1.80
C GLU A 179 -7.54 -31.69 -2.85
N GLY A 180 -6.27 -31.30 -2.76
CA GLY A 180 -5.22 -31.73 -3.69
C GLY A 180 -5.25 -31.06 -5.06
N ARG A 181 -6.07 -30.01 -5.23
CA ARG A 181 -6.23 -29.27 -6.49
C ARG A 181 -5.86 -27.80 -6.32
N GLY A 182 -5.36 -27.22 -7.38
CA GLY A 182 -5.11 -25.77 -7.44
C GLY A 182 -6.42 -24.98 -7.29
N TRP A 183 -6.45 -24.03 -6.40
CA TRP A 183 -7.63 -23.21 -6.06
C TRP A 183 -8.24 -22.46 -7.25
N ARG A 184 -7.43 -22.16 -8.26
CA ARG A 184 -7.83 -21.40 -9.45
C ARG A 184 -8.08 -22.30 -10.66
N SER A 185 -7.14 -23.18 -10.97
CA SER A 185 -7.22 -24.02 -12.16
C SER A 185 -8.11 -25.26 -11.97
N GLY A 186 -8.27 -25.74 -10.72
CA GLY A 186 -8.88 -27.03 -10.41
C GLY A 186 -8.02 -28.24 -10.81
N ALA A 187 -6.81 -28.02 -11.36
CA ALA A 187 -5.89 -29.10 -11.73
C ALA A 187 -5.36 -29.84 -10.51
N ILE A 188 -5.05 -31.12 -10.66
CA ILE A 188 -4.36 -31.89 -9.62
C ILE A 188 -2.95 -31.30 -9.46
N VAL A 189 -2.62 -30.97 -8.20
CA VAL A 189 -1.32 -30.39 -7.87
C VAL A 189 -0.24 -31.48 -7.87
N GLU A 190 0.89 -31.16 -8.48
CA GLU A 190 2.08 -32.01 -8.50
C GLU A 190 3.09 -31.56 -7.45
N LYS A 191 3.87 -32.50 -6.91
CA LYS A 191 5.04 -32.18 -6.10
C LYS A 191 6.24 -32.08 -7.01
N ARG A 192 6.90 -30.91 -7.03
CA ARG A 192 8.11 -30.69 -7.83
C ARG A 192 9.23 -30.11 -6.98
N GLU A 193 10.45 -30.51 -7.25
CA GLU A 193 11.63 -29.89 -6.69
C GLU A 193 12.04 -28.71 -7.56
N ILE A 194 11.95 -27.51 -6.98
CA ILE A 194 12.27 -26.26 -7.68
C ILE A 194 13.27 -25.46 -6.85
N PRO A 195 14.37 -24.95 -7.47
CA PRO A 195 15.25 -24.02 -6.79
C PRO A 195 14.55 -22.69 -6.59
N GLY A 196 14.54 -22.18 -5.36
CA GLY A 196 13.94 -20.90 -5.00
C GLY A 196 14.79 -20.14 -3.99
N TYR A 197 14.38 -18.91 -3.71
CA TYR A 197 14.96 -18.12 -2.63
C TYR A 197 14.10 -18.21 -1.38
N TYR A 198 14.77 -18.25 -0.23
CA TYR A 198 14.16 -18.36 1.08
C TYR A 198 14.76 -17.33 2.02
N LEU A 199 14.00 -16.94 3.02
CA LEU A 199 14.44 -16.04 4.08
C LEU A 199 14.59 -16.81 5.38
N GLY A 200 15.72 -16.64 6.07
CA GLY A 200 16.02 -17.30 7.35
C GLY A 200 15.30 -16.64 8.53
N ILE A 201 13.98 -16.41 8.41
CA ILE A 201 13.19 -15.65 9.40
C ILE A 201 13.16 -16.29 10.78
N THR A 202 13.25 -17.62 10.87
CA THR A 202 13.21 -18.35 12.14
C THR A 202 14.44 -18.06 13.04
N HIS A 203 15.53 -17.56 12.49
CA HIS A 203 16.70 -17.17 13.28
C HIS A 203 16.40 -15.96 14.19
N TYR A 204 15.37 -15.20 13.89
CA TYR A 204 14.96 -13.99 14.62
C TYR A 204 13.76 -14.25 15.55
N ALA A 205 13.25 -15.48 15.62
CA ALA A 205 12.00 -15.77 16.34
C ALA A 205 12.07 -15.41 17.84
N GLU A 206 13.15 -15.78 18.51
CA GLU A 206 13.32 -15.50 19.95
C GLU A 206 13.53 -13.99 20.20
N GLU A 207 14.31 -13.31 19.36
CA GLU A 207 14.53 -11.87 19.45
C GLU A 207 13.21 -11.10 19.25
N LEU A 208 12.44 -11.45 18.21
CA LEU A 208 11.15 -10.83 17.93
C LEU A 208 10.16 -11.03 19.08
N LEU A 209 10.12 -12.23 19.66
CA LEU A 209 9.23 -12.52 20.80
C LEU A 209 9.61 -11.67 22.02
N LYS A 210 10.89 -11.60 22.34
CA LYS A 210 11.41 -10.80 23.46
C LYS A 210 11.18 -9.31 23.28
N ASP A 211 11.33 -8.82 22.06
CA ASP A 211 11.21 -7.39 21.76
C ASP A 211 9.77 -6.89 21.75
N LEU A 212 8.75 -7.78 21.75
CA LEU A 212 7.36 -7.39 21.93
C LEU A 212 7.14 -6.59 23.23
N ASP A 213 7.89 -6.89 24.29
CA ASP A 213 7.80 -6.18 25.57
C ASP A 213 8.27 -4.73 25.48
N GLN A 214 9.11 -4.41 24.48
CA GLN A 214 9.65 -3.06 24.24
C GLN A 214 8.69 -2.19 23.39
N LEU A 215 7.67 -2.77 22.76
CA LEU A 215 6.73 -2.07 21.87
C LEU A 215 5.62 -1.34 22.67
N GLN A 216 6.02 -0.42 23.54
CA GLN A 216 5.08 0.29 24.42
C GLN A 216 4.09 1.19 23.65
N GLY A 217 4.41 1.62 22.44
CA GLY A 217 3.52 2.39 21.56
C GLY A 217 2.43 1.54 20.87
N TRP A 218 2.48 0.22 20.99
CA TRP A 218 1.47 -0.68 20.43
C TRP A 218 0.32 -0.94 21.41
N PRO A 219 -0.93 -1.03 20.95
CA PRO A 219 -2.05 -1.46 21.79
C PRO A 219 -1.77 -2.84 22.38
N GLU A 220 -2.12 -3.05 23.64
CA GLU A 220 -1.86 -4.31 24.36
C GLU A 220 -2.44 -5.53 23.61
N GLN A 221 -3.67 -5.37 23.09
CA GLN A 221 -4.31 -6.44 22.32
C GLN A 221 -3.48 -6.83 21.08
N VAL A 222 -2.89 -5.86 20.40
CA VAL A 222 -2.05 -6.13 19.21
C VAL A 222 -0.78 -6.87 19.61
N ARG A 223 -0.13 -6.49 20.70
CA ARG A 223 1.06 -7.19 21.21
C ARG A 223 0.76 -8.64 21.59
N ARG A 224 -0.42 -8.91 22.17
CA ARG A 224 -0.85 -10.28 22.54
C ARG A 224 -1.16 -11.17 21.33
N MET A 225 -1.47 -10.58 20.18
CA MET A 225 -1.80 -11.32 18.95
C MET A 225 -0.56 -11.74 18.16
N GLN A 226 0.61 -11.18 18.46
CA GLN A 226 1.88 -11.51 17.80
C GLN A 226 2.56 -12.70 18.49
#